data_d9ec983ea2f128c39d6c3b6502ce1845
#
_entry.id   d9ec983ea2f128c39d6c3b6502ce1845
#
_cell.length_a   1.000
_cell.length_b   1.000
_cell.length_c   1.000
_cell.angle_alpha   90.00
_cell.angle_beta   90.00
_cell.angle_gamma   90.00
#
_symmetry.space_group_name_H-M   'P 1'
#
loop_
_entity.id
_entity.type
_entity.pdbx_description
1 polymer ?
#
loop_
_entity_poly.entity_id
_entity_poly.type
_entity_poly.pdbx_seq_one_letter_code
_entity_poly.pdbx_strand_id
1 'polypeptide(L)'
;MTDKICTTSNEMEFLHQLFASATHDASAAMCRWTSGLITLSLDEVREIPLEDVCMEVDVGDELLTMVVLSLEGEIGGEMILTFDNHNGRELAAALLGQEVGTAPEWTDIEKSALTETGNILGCAYMNALTRLINIELVPSAPYFIQDYGASVLEQALMGQAMTSDEALICRTGFHREGEQLNWRVFFVPTRQMRDAMEEALRNGPACKHAKKEAITSQQECAAQEKAT
;
A
#
# COMPACT_ATOMS: atom_id res chain seq x y z
N MET A 1 4.51 -5.77 31.24
CA MET A 1 4.56 -4.34 30.83
C MET A 1 5.05 -4.35 29.41
N THR A 2 4.15 -4.41 28.46
CA THR A 2 4.44 -4.33 27.04
C THR A 2 4.74 -2.87 26.74
N ASP A 3 5.96 -2.57 26.32
CA ASP A 3 6.32 -1.26 25.78
C ASP A 3 5.41 -0.99 24.58
N LYS A 4 4.48 -0.05 24.75
CA LYS A 4 3.76 0.58 23.65
C LYS A 4 4.80 1.31 22.82
N ILE A 5 5.24 0.69 21.73
CA ILE A 5 6.07 1.36 20.73
C ILE A 5 5.12 2.31 19.99
N CYS A 6 4.95 3.50 20.55
CA CYS A 6 4.28 4.58 19.85
C CYS A 6 5.18 4.98 18.68
N THR A 7 4.72 4.79 17.45
CA THR A 7 5.43 5.25 16.25
C THR A 7 5.70 6.74 16.38
N THR A 8 6.94 7.13 16.22
CA THR A 8 7.30 8.55 16.32
C THR A 8 6.78 9.32 15.10
N SER A 9 6.53 10.62 15.26
CA SER A 9 6.09 11.48 14.14
C SER A 9 7.03 11.38 12.93
N ASN A 10 8.31 11.18 13.15
CA ASN A 10 9.33 11.04 12.09
C ASN A 10 9.23 9.68 11.36
N GLU A 11 8.86 8.62 12.05
CA GLU A 11 8.64 7.29 11.45
C GLU A 11 7.40 7.30 10.56
N MET A 12 6.30 7.89 11.00
CA MET A 12 5.09 8.02 10.18
C MET A 12 5.32 8.90 8.95
N GLU A 13 6.07 9.98 9.07
CA GLU A 13 6.43 10.82 7.93
C GLU A 13 7.27 10.03 6.90
N PHE A 14 8.21 9.22 7.35
CA PHE A 14 8.98 8.35 6.47
C PHE A 14 8.11 7.31 5.77
N LEU A 15 7.23 6.62 6.50
CA LEU A 15 6.30 5.66 5.91
C LEU A 15 5.42 6.34 4.85
N HIS A 16 4.93 7.54 5.13
CA HIS A 16 4.17 8.31 4.17
C HIS A 16 4.98 8.61 2.90
N GLN A 17 6.22 9.06 3.02
CA GLN A 17 7.10 9.33 1.88
C GLN A 17 7.42 8.06 1.08
N LEU A 18 7.64 6.94 1.77
CA LEU A 18 7.90 5.64 1.16
C LEU A 18 6.71 5.18 0.33
N PHE A 19 5.50 5.22 0.89
CA PHE A 19 4.29 4.84 0.18
C PHE A 19 3.90 5.85 -0.91
N ALA A 20 4.16 7.14 -0.72
CA ALA A 20 3.95 8.14 -1.78
C ALA A 20 4.83 7.87 -3.00
N SER A 21 6.10 7.50 -2.79
CA SER A 21 7.00 7.11 -3.88
C SER A 21 6.54 5.81 -4.56
N ALA A 22 6.10 4.80 -3.80
CA ALA A 22 5.57 3.57 -4.35
C ALA A 22 4.28 3.79 -5.15
N THR A 23 3.37 4.64 -4.63
CA THR A 23 2.13 5.04 -5.33
C THR A 23 2.43 5.79 -6.62
N HIS A 24 3.44 6.66 -6.65
CA HIS A 24 3.84 7.36 -7.88
C HIS A 24 4.27 6.37 -8.98
N ASP A 25 5.08 5.38 -8.65
CA ASP A 25 5.54 4.37 -9.62
C ASP A 25 4.40 3.45 -10.07
N ALA A 26 3.52 3.08 -9.14
CA ALA A 26 2.31 2.31 -9.43
C ALA A 26 1.34 3.10 -10.33
N SER A 27 1.18 4.41 -10.09
CA SER A 27 0.39 5.30 -10.95
C SER A 27 0.93 5.34 -12.37
N ALA A 28 2.25 5.43 -12.54
CA ALA A 28 2.88 5.40 -13.87
C ALA A 28 2.66 4.05 -14.58
N ALA A 29 2.69 2.92 -13.85
CA ALA A 29 2.41 1.60 -14.41
C ALA A 29 0.93 1.49 -14.82
N MET A 30 0.02 1.94 -13.97
CA MET A 30 -1.42 1.91 -14.22
C MET A 30 -1.81 2.82 -15.39
N CYS A 31 -1.23 4.01 -15.47
CA CYS A 31 -1.42 4.93 -16.59
C CYS A 31 -0.99 4.27 -17.93
N ARG A 32 0.14 3.57 -17.98
CA ARG A 32 0.56 2.82 -19.17
C ARG A 32 -0.40 1.69 -19.50
N TRP A 33 -0.81 0.92 -18.50
CA TRP A 33 -1.72 -0.23 -18.65
C TRP A 33 -3.08 0.19 -19.21
N THR A 34 -3.62 1.30 -18.73
CA THR A 34 -4.94 1.83 -19.12
C THR A 34 -4.88 2.86 -20.25
N SER A 35 -3.76 2.98 -20.96
CA SER A 35 -3.56 3.97 -22.05
C SER A 35 -3.87 5.41 -21.64
N GLY A 36 -3.50 5.79 -20.42
CA GLY A 36 -3.66 7.14 -19.90
C GLY A 36 -4.96 7.39 -19.13
N LEU A 37 -5.86 6.41 -19.06
CA LEU A 37 -7.18 6.62 -18.46
C LEU A 37 -7.13 6.76 -16.93
N ILE A 38 -6.26 6.00 -16.25
CA ILE A 38 -6.26 5.88 -14.79
C ILE A 38 -4.93 6.35 -14.19
N THR A 39 -5.03 7.15 -13.15
CA THR A 39 -3.92 7.56 -12.28
C THR A 39 -4.24 7.25 -10.82
N LEU A 40 -3.22 7.21 -9.97
CA LEU A 40 -3.34 6.94 -8.56
C LEU A 40 -2.80 8.09 -7.72
N SER A 41 -3.38 8.28 -6.54
CA SER A 41 -2.84 9.14 -5.47
C SER A 41 -2.84 8.40 -4.14
N LEU A 42 -1.82 8.66 -3.32
CA LEU A 42 -1.82 8.20 -1.95
C LEU A 42 -2.84 9.03 -1.15
N ASP A 43 -3.82 8.38 -0.54
CA ASP A 43 -4.84 9.04 0.27
C ASP A 43 -4.38 9.14 1.72
N GLU A 44 -3.93 8.02 2.30
CA GLU A 44 -3.48 8.00 3.69
C GLU A 44 -2.51 6.85 3.99
N VAL A 45 -1.69 7.08 5.02
CA VAL A 45 -0.91 6.05 5.71
C VAL A 45 -1.11 6.29 7.19
N ARG A 46 -1.67 5.32 7.91
CA ARG A 46 -1.92 5.45 9.36
C ARG A 46 -1.93 4.12 10.08
N GLU A 47 -1.70 4.20 11.37
CA GLU A 47 -1.90 3.09 12.30
C GLU A 47 -3.31 3.15 12.86
N ILE A 48 -3.96 1.99 12.88
CA ILE A 48 -5.34 1.84 13.34
C ILE A 48 -5.37 0.64 14.30
N PRO A 49 -6.04 0.75 15.46
CA PRO A 49 -6.33 -0.41 16.30
C PRO A 49 -7.04 -1.49 15.47
N LEU A 50 -6.63 -2.76 15.64
CA LEU A 50 -7.19 -3.86 14.82
C LEU A 50 -8.72 -3.96 14.94
N GLU A 51 -9.27 -3.65 16.10
CA GLU A 51 -10.72 -3.68 16.35
C GLU A 51 -11.49 -2.59 15.58
N ASP A 52 -10.82 -1.50 15.22
CA ASP A 52 -11.42 -0.36 14.54
C ASP A 52 -11.22 -0.37 13.02
N VAL A 53 -10.30 -1.21 12.49
CA VAL A 53 -9.88 -1.17 11.08
C VAL A 53 -11.07 -1.25 10.12
N CYS A 54 -11.99 -2.18 10.32
CA CYS A 54 -13.11 -2.37 9.38
C CYS A 54 -14.06 -1.17 9.35
N MET A 55 -14.23 -0.47 10.48
CA MET A 55 -15.06 0.74 10.56
C MET A 55 -14.34 1.97 9.98
N GLU A 56 -13.05 2.12 10.30
CA GLU A 56 -12.23 3.28 9.95
C GLU A 56 -11.85 3.29 8.45
N VAL A 57 -11.69 2.12 7.84
CA VAL A 57 -11.31 1.98 6.43
C VAL A 57 -12.52 2.13 5.50
N ASP A 58 -13.75 2.13 6.05
CA ASP A 58 -15.00 2.31 5.30
C ASP A 58 -15.10 1.36 4.09
N VAL A 59 -14.84 0.08 4.33
CA VAL A 59 -15.03 -0.96 3.30
C VAL A 59 -16.50 -1.36 3.13
N GLY A 60 -17.37 -0.89 4.03
CA GLY A 60 -18.81 -1.08 3.99
C GLY A 60 -19.27 -2.53 4.17
N ASP A 61 -20.59 -2.67 4.29
CA ASP A 61 -21.28 -3.98 4.28
C ASP A 61 -21.71 -4.39 2.85
N GLU A 62 -21.14 -3.75 1.83
CA GLU A 62 -21.47 -4.03 0.43
C GLU A 62 -20.61 -5.17 -0.12
N LEU A 63 -21.22 -5.92 -1.04
CA LEU A 63 -20.50 -6.93 -1.81
C LEU A 63 -19.55 -6.23 -2.80
N LEU A 64 -18.28 -6.35 -2.57
CA LEU A 64 -17.24 -5.77 -3.43
C LEU A 64 -16.63 -6.82 -4.35
N THR A 65 -16.13 -6.35 -5.47
CA THR A 65 -15.23 -7.10 -6.33
C THR A 65 -13.80 -6.73 -5.94
N MET A 66 -12.98 -7.74 -5.69
CA MET A 66 -11.63 -7.54 -5.20
C MET A 66 -10.61 -8.38 -5.96
N VAL A 67 -9.42 -7.85 -6.09
CA VAL A 67 -8.23 -8.61 -6.49
C VAL A 67 -7.24 -8.55 -5.33
N VAL A 68 -6.91 -9.71 -4.81
CA VAL A 68 -6.03 -9.85 -3.65
C VAL A 68 -4.73 -10.52 -4.06
N LEU A 69 -3.63 -10.03 -3.55
CA LEU A 69 -2.32 -10.65 -3.65
C LEU A 69 -1.60 -10.55 -2.32
N SER A 70 -0.88 -11.61 -1.98
CA SER A 70 -0.05 -11.69 -0.79
C SER A 70 1.41 -11.45 -1.13
N LEU A 71 2.19 -10.96 -0.18
CA LEU A 71 3.64 -11.02 -0.25
C LEU A 71 4.12 -12.33 0.37
N GLU A 72 4.96 -13.06 -0.38
CA GLU A 72 5.51 -14.33 0.07
C GLU A 72 6.69 -14.11 1.04
N GLY A 73 6.81 -14.99 2.04
CA GLY A 73 7.91 -15.01 2.98
C GLY A 73 7.58 -14.41 4.34
N GLU A 74 8.62 -14.27 5.19
CA GLU A 74 8.48 -13.73 6.56
C GLU A 74 8.17 -12.23 6.54
N ILE A 75 8.75 -11.51 5.60
CA ILE A 75 8.46 -10.09 5.33
C ILE A 75 7.31 -10.06 4.35
N GLY A 76 6.10 -10.04 4.87
CA GLY A 76 4.88 -10.25 4.12
C GLY A 76 3.89 -9.09 4.23
N GLY A 77 2.71 -9.33 3.71
CA GLY A 77 1.58 -8.40 3.74
C GLY A 77 0.55 -8.77 2.70
N GLU A 78 -0.58 -8.10 2.76
CA GLU A 78 -1.66 -8.25 1.80
C GLU A 78 -1.88 -6.96 1.04
N MET A 79 -2.07 -7.06 -0.27
CA MET A 79 -2.54 -5.98 -1.11
C MET A 79 -3.93 -6.34 -1.62
N ILE A 80 -4.90 -5.47 -1.37
CA ILE A 80 -6.29 -5.67 -1.70
C ILE A 80 -6.73 -4.52 -2.59
N LEU A 81 -7.01 -4.80 -3.85
CA LEU A 81 -7.59 -3.87 -4.80
C LEU A 81 -9.10 -4.06 -4.81
N THR A 82 -9.86 -3.02 -4.46
CA THR A 82 -11.32 -3.07 -4.36
C THR A 82 -11.98 -2.24 -5.43
N PHE A 83 -13.10 -2.74 -5.94
CA PHE A 83 -14.00 -2.05 -6.87
C PHE A 83 -15.45 -2.29 -6.43
N ASP A 84 -16.31 -1.30 -6.59
CA ASP A 84 -17.73 -1.62 -6.71
C ASP A 84 -18.01 -2.34 -8.06
N ASN A 85 -19.14 -3.03 -8.13
CA ASN A 85 -19.44 -3.88 -9.29
C ASN A 85 -19.52 -3.08 -10.61
N HIS A 86 -20.01 -1.84 -10.58
CA HIS A 86 -20.15 -1.00 -11.76
C HIS A 86 -18.79 -0.55 -12.28
N ASN A 87 -17.99 0.04 -11.43
CA ASN A 87 -16.66 0.55 -11.78
C ASN A 87 -15.70 -0.57 -12.21
N GLY A 88 -15.75 -1.74 -11.55
CA GLY A 88 -14.96 -2.89 -11.98
C GLY A 88 -15.31 -3.35 -13.40
N ARG A 89 -16.60 -3.37 -13.76
CA ARG A 89 -17.04 -3.70 -15.12
C ARG A 89 -16.64 -2.65 -16.15
N GLU A 90 -16.72 -1.38 -15.80
CA GLU A 90 -16.22 -0.31 -16.68
C GLU A 90 -14.71 -0.44 -16.97
N LEU A 91 -13.91 -0.77 -15.94
CA LEU A 91 -12.49 -1.01 -16.13
C LEU A 91 -12.25 -2.22 -17.04
N ALA A 92 -12.89 -3.35 -16.76
CA ALA A 92 -12.76 -4.55 -17.58
C ALA A 92 -13.15 -4.27 -19.04
N ALA A 93 -14.27 -3.59 -19.27
CA ALA A 93 -14.74 -3.20 -20.60
C ALA A 93 -13.72 -2.30 -21.34
N ALA A 94 -13.17 -1.31 -20.65
CA ALA A 94 -12.18 -0.41 -21.23
C ALA A 94 -10.88 -1.16 -21.60
N LEU A 95 -10.42 -2.10 -20.77
CA LEU A 95 -9.23 -2.91 -21.02
C LEU A 95 -9.44 -3.90 -22.17
N LEU A 96 -10.65 -4.45 -22.30
CA LEU A 96 -10.98 -5.43 -23.33
C LEU A 96 -11.44 -4.80 -24.64
N GLY A 97 -11.65 -3.48 -24.69
CA GLY A 97 -12.21 -2.77 -25.86
C GLY A 97 -13.64 -3.22 -26.18
N GLN A 98 -14.46 -3.49 -25.16
CA GLN A 98 -15.83 -4.00 -25.26
C GLN A 98 -16.82 -3.03 -24.60
N GLU A 99 -18.11 -3.26 -24.83
CA GLU A 99 -19.17 -2.59 -24.06
C GLU A 99 -19.20 -3.12 -22.63
N VAL A 100 -19.67 -2.29 -21.70
CA VAL A 100 -19.78 -2.68 -20.28
C VAL A 100 -20.72 -3.87 -20.12
N GLY A 101 -20.24 -4.93 -19.52
CA GLY A 101 -21.00 -6.15 -19.29
C GLY A 101 -22.20 -5.90 -18.35
N THR A 102 -23.37 -6.41 -18.74
CA THR A 102 -24.62 -6.31 -17.96
C THR A 102 -25.07 -7.63 -17.35
N ALA A 103 -24.32 -8.71 -17.58
CA ALA A 103 -24.60 -10.02 -16.99
C ALA A 103 -24.47 -9.96 -15.46
N PRO A 104 -25.30 -10.68 -14.70
CA PRO A 104 -25.19 -10.70 -13.23
C PRO A 104 -23.86 -11.29 -12.76
N GLU A 105 -23.33 -12.26 -13.49
CA GLU A 105 -22.07 -12.93 -13.17
C GLU A 105 -20.91 -12.34 -13.99
N TRP A 106 -19.72 -12.32 -13.41
CA TRP A 106 -18.48 -11.97 -14.08
C TRP A 106 -18.03 -13.07 -15.04
N THR A 107 -17.71 -12.71 -16.25
CA THR A 107 -17.09 -13.62 -17.21
C THR A 107 -15.63 -13.89 -16.86
N ASP A 108 -15.08 -15.02 -17.28
CA ASP A 108 -13.68 -15.38 -17.01
C ASP A 108 -12.69 -14.37 -17.62
N ILE A 109 -13.04 -13.74 -18.74
CA ILE A 109 -12.18 -12.75 -19.38
C ILE A 109 -12.19 -11.42 -18.62
N GLU A 110 -13.31 -10.99 -18.07
CA GLU A 110 -13.39 -9.81 -17.19
C GLU A 110 -12.61 -10.03 -15.91
N LYS A 111 -12.78 -11.20 -15.25
CA LYS A 111 -11.99 -11.58 -14.07
C LYS A 111 -10.50 -11.56 -14.38
N SER A 112 -10.11 -12.12 -15.53
CA SER A 112 -8.70 -12.14 -15.97
C SER A 112 -8.14 -10.74 -16.18
N ALA A 113 -8.90 -9.82 -16.79
CA ALA A 113 -8.48 -8.44 -16.99
C ALA A 113 -8.26 -7.69 -15.65
N LEU A 114 -9.17 -7.88 -14.68
CA LEU A 114 -9.02 -7.29 -13.35
C LEU A 114 -7.87 -7.93 -12.56
N THR A 115 -7.69 -9.23 -12.66
CA THR A 115 -6.58 -9.95 -12.02
C THR A 115 -5.24 -9.46 -12.57
N GLU A 116 -5.12 -9.27 -13.89
CA GLU A 116 -3.91 -8.71 -14.51
C GLU A 116 -3.67 -7.25 -14.08
N THR A 117 -4.73 -6.47 -13.90
CA THR A 117 -4.62 -5.13 -13.32
C THR A 117 -4.01 -5.17 -11.92
N GLY A 118 -4.47 -6.09 -11.07
CA GLY A 118 -3.90 -6.30 -9.73
C GLY A 118 -2.44 -6.75 -9.79
N ASN A 119 -2.09 -7.62 -10.74
CA ASN A 119 -0.72 -8.08 -10.95
C ASN A 119 0.22 -6.93 -11.33
N ILE A 120 -0.15 -6.11 -12.30
CA ILE A 120 0.64 -4.95 -12.74
C ILE A 120 0.82 -3.96 -11.60
N LEU A 121 -0.25 -3.66 -10.88
CA LEU A 121 -0.25 -2.74 -9.75
C LEU A 121 0.64 -3.26 -8.62
N GLY A 122 0.44 -4.52 -8.23
CA GLY A 122 1.21 -5.19 -7.17
C GLY A 122 2.70 -5.24 -7.50
N CYS A 123 3.06 -5.65 -8.70
CA CYS A 123 4.47 -5.67 -9.14
C CYS A 123 5.09 -4.26 -9.10
N ALA A 124 4.36 -3.22 -9.52
CA ALA A 124 4.86 -1.86 -9.49
C ALA A 124 5.12 -1.36 -8.05
N TYR A 125 4.18 -1.63 -7.14
CA TYR A 125 4.35 -1.32 -5.72
C TYR A 125 5.53 -2.07 -5.11
N MET A 126 5.60 -3.38 -5.30
CA MET A 126 6.66 -4.21 -4.72
C MET A 126 8.04 -3.83 -5.25
N ASN A 127 8.17 -3.56 -6.55
CA ASN A 127 9.41 -3.08 -7.13
C ASN A 127 9.86 -1.73 -6.54
N ALA A 128 8.92 -0.82 -6.29
CA ALA A 128 9.22 0.46 -5.66
C ALA A 128 9.67 0.26 -4.21
N LEU A 129 8.93 -0.50 -3.41
CA LEU A 129 9.28 -0.80 -2.03
C LEU A 129 10.63 -1.53 -1.93
N THR A 130 10.88 -2.56 -2.76
CA THR A 130 12.18 -3.27 -2.85
C THR A 130 13.34 -2.31 -3.01
N ARG A 131 13.23 -1.34 -3.92
CA ARG A 131 14.30 -0.33 -4.11
C ARG A 131 14.50 0.58 -2.92
N LEU A 132 13.42 0.93 -2.21
CA LEU A 132 13.44 1.87 -1.09
C LEU A 132 13.95 1.23 0.19
N ILE A 133 13.55 -0.02 0.48
CA ILE A 133 13.97 -0.74 1.70
C ILE A 133 15.16 -1.68 1.47
N ASN A 134 15.55 -1.90 0.20
CA ASN A 134 16.64 -2.80 -0.20
C ASN A 134 16.43 -4.26 0.26
N ILE A 135 15.19 -4.73 0.21
CA ILE A 135 14.76 -6.10 0.49
C ILE A 135 13.92 -6.57 -0.67
N GLU A 136 14.21 -7.76 -1.20
CA GLU A 136 13.43 -8.34 -2.28
C GLU A 136 12.05 -8.75 -1.79
N LEU A 137 11.01 -8.23 -2.45
CA LEU A 137 9.61 -8.52 -2.16
C LEU A 137 9.02 -9.28 -3.35
N VAL A 138 8.46 -10.45 -3.08
CA VAL A 138 7.89 -11.31 -4.11
C VAL A 138 6.38 -11.40 -3.91
N PRO A 139 5.57 -10.81 -4.82
CA PRO A 139 4.13 -10.96 -4.75
C PRO A 139 3.70 -12.35 -5.20
N SER A 140 2.66 -12.90 -4.58
CA SER A 140 1.96 -14.09 -5.05
C SER A 140 1.23 -13.83 -6.37
N ALA A 141 0.74 -14.87 -7.01
CA ALA A 141 -0.25 -14.70 -8.07
C ALA A 141 -1.53 -14.06 -7.49
N PRO A 142 -2.04 -12.98 -8.08
CA PRO A 142 -3.27 -12.37 -7.61
C PRO A 142 -4.48 -13.27 -7.89
N TYR A 143 -5.51 -13.17 -7.05
CA TYR A 143 -6.77 -13.86 -7.27
C TYR A 143 -7.96 -12.91 -7.17
N PHE A 144 -8.98 -13.21 -7.96
CA PHE A 144 -10.25 -12.49 -7.99
C PHE A 144 -11.21 -13.08 -6.96
N ILE A 145 -11.88 -12.22 -6.19
CA ILE A 145 -12.89 -12.60 -5.22
C ILE A 145 -14.05 -11.60 -5.24
N GLN A 146 -15.27 -12.08 -4.98
CA GLN A 146 -16.41 -11.24 -4.62
C GLN A 146 -16.83 -11.62 -3.21
N ASP A 147 -16.72 -10.70 -2.28
CA ASP A 147 -17.09 -10.88 -0.87
C ASP A 147 -17.35 -9.52 -0.23
N TYR A 148 -17.83 -9.55 1.00
CA TYR A 148 -17.91 -8.35 1.82
C TYR A 148 -16.50 -7.84 2.14
N GLY A 149 -16.27 -6.55 1.93
CA GLY A 149 -14.94 -5.95 2.11
C GLY A 149 -14.40 -6.16 3.51
N ALA A 150 -15.24 -6.08 4.53
CA ALA A 150 -14.87 -6.35 5.91
C ALA A 150 -14.32 -7.78 6.11
N SER A 151 -14.97 -8.80 5.52
CA SER A 151 -14.52 -10.20 5.67
C SER A 151 -13.13 -10.44 5.08
N VAL A 152 -12.83 -9.83 3.93
CA VAL A 152 -11.50 -9.97 3.30
C VAL A 152 -10.44 -9.21 4.08
N LEU A 153 -10.76 -8.02 4.56
CA LEU A 153 -9.85 -7.23 5.38
C LEU A 153 -9.55 -7.91 6.72
N GLU A 154 -10.56 -8.47 7.38
CA GLU A 154 -10.38 -9.26 8.60
C GLU A 154 -9.44 -10.44 8.38
N GLN A 155 -9.57 -11.17 7.26
CA GLN A 155 -8.66 -12.26 6.92
C GLN A 155 -7.21 -11.76 6.75
N ALA A 156 -7.01 -10.65 6.06
CA ALA A 156 -5.68 -10.04 5.91
C ALA A 156 -5.06 -9.64 7.26
N LEU A 157 -5.89 -9.23 8.22
CA LEU A 157 -5.45 -8.81 9.55
C LEU A 157 -5.23 -9.97 10.53
N MET A 158 -5.80 -11.17 10.28
CA MET A 158 -5.71 -12.30 11.21
C MET A 158 -4.26 -12.68 11.56
N GLY A 159 -3.35 -12.62 10.58
CA GLY A 159 -1.92 -12.88 10.81
C GLY A 159 -1.26 -11.86 11.73
N GLN A 160 -1.74 -10.62 11.72
CA GLN A 160 -1.22 -9.53 12.55
C GLN A 160 -1.76 -9.57 13.98
N ALA A 161 -3.01 -9.99 14.17
CA ALA A 161 -3.65 -10.10 15.49
C ALA A 161 -2.89 -10.97 16.48
N MET A 162 -2.04 -11.87 15.99
CA MET A 162 -1.17 -12.70 16.84
C MET A 162 0.05 -11.95 17.40
N THR A 163 0.41 -10.80 16.84
CA THR A 163 1.69 -10.12 17.10
C THR A 163 1.56 -8.62 17.40
N SER A 164 0.43 -8.01 17.09
CA SER A 164 0.19 -6.57 17.28
C SER A 164 -1.28 -6.30 17.59
N ASP A 165 -1.55 -5.24 18.34
CA ASP A 165 -2.89 -4.72 18.59
C ASP A 165 -3.26 -3.62 17.57
N GLU A 166 -2.34 -3.23 16.69
CA GLU A 166 -2.49 -2.18 15.70
C GLU A 166 -2.05 -2.68 14.31
N ALA A 167 -2.70 -2.19 13.26
CA ALA A 167 -2.33 -2.40 11.87
C ALA A 167 -1.87 -1.09 11.22
N LEU A 168 -0.84 -1.16 10.40
CA LEU A 168 -0.50 -0.10 9.46
C LEU A 168 -1.34 -0.29 8.20
N ILE A 169 -2.10 0.72 7.84
CA ILE A 169 -2.91 0.75 6.62
C ILE A 169 -2.40 1.84 5.70
N CYS A 170 -2.13 1.45 4.46
CA CYS A 170 -1.87 2.37 3.37
C CYS A 170 -3.04 2.31 2.39
N ARG A 171 -3.71 3.43 2.18
CA ARG A 171 -4.83 3.55 1.25
C ARG A 171 -4.46 4.42 0.07
N THR A 172 -4.75 3.94 -1.14
CA THR A 172 -4.52 4.63 -2.39
C THR A 172 -5.83 4.74 -3.16
N GLY A 173 -6.14 5.95 -3.63
CA GLY A 173 -7.30 6.24 -4.47
C GLY A 173 -6.94 6.24 -5.96
N PHE A 174 -7.97 6.05 -6.78
CA PHE A 174 -7.87 6.04 -8.23
C PHE A 174 -8.61 7.24 -8.83
N HIS A 175 -8.10 7.76 -9.94
CA HIS A 175 -8.66 8.90 -10.62
C HIS A 175 -8.75 8.65 -12.13
N ARG A 176 -9.86 9.10 -12.73
CA ARG A 176 -10.07 9.14 -14.16
C ARG A 176 -10.42 10.57 -14.56
N GLU A 177 -9.64 11.18 -15.48
CA GLU A 177 -9.83 12.57 -15.92
C GLU A 177 -9.90 13.60 -14.78
N GLY A 178 -9.23 13.30 -13.65
CA GLY A 178 -9.22 14.14 -12.44
C GLY A 178 -10.36 13.88 -11.45
N GLU A 179 -11.33 13.05 -11.81
CA GLU A 179 -12.40 12.59 -10.90
C GLU A 179 -11.97 11.37 -10.12
N GLN A 180 -12.24 11.36 -8.82
CA GLN A 180 -11.95 10.21 -7.95
C GLN A 180 -12.96 9.09 -8.23
N LEU A 181 -12.42 7.89 -8.45
CA LEU A 181 -13.21 6.68 -8.61
C LEU A 181 -13.43 6.00 -7.25
N ASN A 182 -14.50 5.21 -7.15
CA ASN A 182 -14.75 4.37 -5.97
C ASN A 182 -13.93 3.06 -6.03
N TRP A 183 -12.63 3.19 -6.33
CA TRP A 183 -11.66 2.12 -6.30
C TRP A 183 -10.61 2.46 -5.27
N ARG A 184 -10.13 1.45 -4.56
CA ARG A 184 -9.08 1.63 -3.56
C ARG A 184 -8.12 0.47 -3.58
N VAL A 185 -6.87 0.78 -3.26
CA VAL A 185 -5.89 -0.22 -2.89
C VAL A 185 -5.60 -0.06 -1.41
N PHE A 186 -5.69 -1.17 -0.70
CA PHE A 186 -5.20 -1.30 0.65
C PHE A 186 -3.94 -2.14 0.64
N PHE A 187 -2.91 -1.65 1.30
CA PHE A 187 -1.74 -2.44 1.60
C PHE A 187 -1.63 -2.58 3.11
N VAL A 188 -1.60 -3.83 3.57
CA VAL A 188 -1.58 -4.21 4.98
C VAL A 188 -0.29 -5.00 5.22
N PRO A 189 0.84 -4.31 5.55
CA PRO A 189 2.11 -4.99 5.80
C PRO A 189 2.05 -5.79 7.10
N THR A 190 2.74 -6.95 7.15
CA THR A 190 2.98 -7.64 8.40
C THR A 190 3.88 -6.80 9.32
N ARG A 191 3.93 -7.16 10.61
CA ARG A 191 4.83 -6.51 11.55
C ARG A 191 6.29 -6.61 11.10
N GLN A 192 6.73 -7.76 10.60
CA GLN A 192 8.09 -7.94 10.09
C GLN A 192 8.40 -7.02 8.90
N MET A 193 7.43 -6.83 8.01
CA MET A 193 7.56 -5.87 6.90
C MET A 193 7.67 -4.44 7.42
N ARG A 194 6.89 -4.07 8.40
CA ARG A 194 6.96 -2.77 9.06
C ARG A 194 8.29 -2.56 9.73
N ASP A 195 8.77 -3.51 10.54
CA ASP A 195 10.08 -3.45 11.20
C ASP A 195 11.22 -3.26 10.17
N ALA A 196 11.13 -3.93 9.02
CA ALA A 196 12.08 -3.77 7.91
C ALA A 196 12.04 -2.36 7.28
N MET A 197 10.86 -1.77 7.12
CA MET A 197 10.72 -0.38 6.65
C MET A 197 11.33 0.61 7.64
N GLU A 198 11.10 0.43 8.94
CA GLU A 198 11.67 1.27 10.00
C GLU A 198 13.20 1.12 10.08
N GLU A 199 13.73 -0.09 9.88
CA GLU A 199 15.16 -0.31 9.83
C GLU A 199 15.80 0.37 8.62
N ALA A 200 15.14 0.36 7.47
CA ALA A 200 15.56 1.08 6.27
C ALA A 200 15.62 2.59 6.53
N LEU A 201 14.67 3.15 7.29
CA LEU A 201 14.72 4.54 7.74
C LEU A 201 15.99 4.83 8.55
N ARG A 202 16.27 3.98 9.55
CA ARG A 202 17.42 4.17 10.46
C ARG A 202 18.78 4.07 9.75
N ASN A 203 18.87 3.27 8.70
CA ASN A 203 20.09 2.98 7.95
C ASN A 203 20.18 3.70 6.61
N GLY A 204 19.13 4.38 6.18
CA GLY A 204 19.02 5.06 4.89
C GLY A 204 19.96 6.25 4.72
N PRO A 205 20.16 6.73 3.47
CA PRO A 205 21.03 7.85 3.15
C PRO A 205 20.66 9.15 3.89
N ALA A 206 19.38 9.39 4.09
CA ALA A 206 18.87 10.56 4.82
C ALA A 206 19.36 10.59 6.29
N CYS A 207 19.36 9.44 6.96
CA CYS A 207 19.86 9.34 8.34
C CYS A 207 21.38 9.50 8.41
N LYS A 208 22.12 9.08 7.37
CA LYS A 208 23.59 9.30 7.29
C LYS A 208 23.93 10.76 7.11
N HIS A 209 23.15 11.54 6.36
CA HIS A 209 23.34 12.99 6.22
C HIS A 209 23.05 13.73 7.53
N ALA A 210 21.92 13.45 8.18
CA ALA A 210 21.56 14.08 9.46
C ALA A 210 22.58 13.77 10.57
N LYS A 211 23.08 12.53 10.65
CA LYS A 211 24.15 12.16 11.59
C LYS A 211 25.46 12.87 11.28
N LYS A 212 25.80 13.08 10.01
CA LYS A 212 27.03 13.77 9.61
C LYS A 212 26.96 15.27 9.94
N GLU A 213 25.83 15.92 9.72
CA GLU A 213 25.58 17.31 10.07
C GLU A 213 25.59 17.53 11.60
N ALA A 214 24.98 16.62 12.37
CA ALA A 214 24.99 16.67 13.83
C ALA A 214 26.42 16.52 14.40
N ILE A 215 27.22 15.62 13.83
CA ILE A 215 28.65 15.45 14.25
C ILE A 215 29.47 16.69 13.88
N THR A 216 29.25 17.27 12.70
CA THR A 216 29.95 18.48 12.26
C THR A 216 29.63 19.68 13.16
N SER A 217 28.33 19.87 13.48
CA SER A 217 27.91 20.96 14.38
C SER A 217 28.43 20.80 15.80
N GLN A 218 28.52 19.57 16.32
CA GLN A 218 29.14 19.32 17.64
C GLN A 218 30.66 19.58 17.65
N GLN A 219 31.35 19.27 16.56
CA GLN A 219 32.78 19.54 16.43
C GLN A 219 33.08 21.04 16.29
N GLU A 220 32.22 21.79 15.58
CA GLU A 220 32.35 23.24 15.48
C GLU A 220 32.08 23.95 16.81
N CYS A 221 31.04 23.48 17.55
CA CYS A 221 30.76 24.03 18.88
C CYS A 221 31.88 23.77 19.88
N ALA A 222 32.46 22.56 19.89
CA ALA A 222 33.59 22.20 20.73
C ALA A 222 34.92 22.91 20.34
N ALA A 223 35.06 23.35 19.09
CA ALA A 223 36.19 24.12 18.63
C ALA A 223 36.11 25.61 19.06
N GLN A 224 34.89 26.16 19.11
CA GLN A 224 34.64 27.52 19.59
C GLN A 224 34.83 27.67 21.09
N GLU A 225 34.45 26.67 21.90
CA GLU A 225 34.68 26.68 23.36
C GLU A 225 36.17 26.59 23.76
N LYS A 226 37.03 26.06 22.89
CA LYS A 226 38.48 25.98 23.15
C LYS A 226 39.25 27.21 22.69
N ALA A 227 38.60 28.13 21.99
CA ALA A 227 39.22 29.35 21.45
C ALA A 227 38.91 30.60 22.30
N THR A 228 38.14 30.43 23.39
CA THR A 228 37.84 31.48 24.39
C THR A 228 38.53 31.17 25.71
#